data_baa2a2fdef32eca8502af1bb044df4fe
#
_entry.id   baa2a2fdef32eca8502af1bb044df4fe
#
_cell.length_a   1.000
_cell.length_b   1.000
_cell.length_c   1.000
_cell.angle_alpha   90.00
_cell.angle_beta   90.00
_cell.angle_gamma   90.00
#
_symmetry.space_group_name_H-M   'P 1'
#
loop_
_entity.id
_entity.type
_entity.pdbx_description
1 polymer ?
#
loop_
_entity_poly.entity_id
_entity_poly.type
_entity_poly.pdbx_seq_one_letter_code
_entity_poly.pdbx_strand_id
1 'polypeptide(L)'
;MRLGLGIDAGGTYSDTVLYDFEQESVLGKGKALTTKDDYTKGIAASLAQIEIDKPEAIELVGLSTTLATNALVEGKGARAGLLLIGYDLELVQRFLRVNPYWIVAGGHDMRGKERALLDEEEVRRVVRAMAEDVEVIAISEMGGAVNPEH
;
A
#
# COMPACT_ATOMS: atom_id res chain seq x y z
N MET A 1 -6.28 8.77 33.33
CA MET A 1 -6.09 9.53 32.05
C MET A 1 -5.44 8.58 31.06
N ARG A 2 -6.11 8.31 29.97
CA ARG A 2 -5.65 7.41 28.90
C ARG A 2 -5.64 8.21 27.61
N LEU A 3 -4.45 8.44 27.06
CA LEU A 3 -4.29 9.28 25.90
C LEU A 3 -4.02 8.49 24.63
N GLY A 4 -4.51 9.03 23.50
CA GLY A 4 -4.17 8.58 22.15
C GLY A 4 -3.61 9.73 21.35
N LEU A 5 -2.59 9.43 20.54
CA LEU A 5 -2.01 10.35 19.58
C LEU A 5 -2.35 9.88 18.17
N GLY A 6 -3.16 10.64 17.46
CA GLY A 6 -3.48 10.40 16.05
C GLY A 6 -2.64 11.30 15.14
N ILE A 7 -2.02 10.73 14.12
CA ILE A 7 -1.21 11.44 13.13
C ILE A 7 -1.73 11.07 11.74
N ASP A 8 -2.05 12.08 10.92
CA ASP A 8 -2.35 11.89 9.50
C ASP A 8 -1.30 12.60 8.66
N ALA A 9 -0.48 11.82 7.97
CA ALA A 9 0.52 12.34 7.03
C ALA A 9 -0.08 12.39 5.62
N GLY A 10 -0.74 13.50 5.32
CA GLY A 10 -1.34 13.76 4.01
C GLY A 10 -0.36 14.29 2.97
N GLY A 11 -0.77 14.39 1.71
CA GLY A 11 0.06 14.90 0.61
C GLY A 11 0.35 16.40 0.68
N THR A 12 -0.47 17.20 1.40
CA THR A 12 -0.34 18.66 1.51
C THR A 12 -0.10 19.10 2.95
N TYR A 13 -0.79 18.49 3.90
CA TYR A 13 -0.69 18.79 5.32
C TYR A 13 -0.49 17.51 6.12
N SER A 14 0.25 17.65 7.22
CA SER A 14 0.32 16.65 8.29
C SER A 14 -0.49 17.17 9.46
N ASP A 15 -1.45 16.40 9.91
CA ASP A 15 -2.35 16.72 11.01
C ASP A 15 -2.05 15.82 12.21
N THR A 16 -2.08 16.38 13.41
CA THR A 16 -1.88 15.64 14.66
C THR A 16 -2.98 15.96 15.66
N VAL A 17 -3.46 14.97 16.39
CA VAL A 17 -4.51 15.12 17.40
C VAL A 17 -4.13 14.37 18.67
N LEU A 18 -4.22 15.04 19.82
CA LEU A 18 -4.15 14.42 21.13
C LEU A 18 -5.57 14.23 21.67
N TYR A 19 -5.91 12.99 22.03
CA TYR A 19 -7.26 12.59 22.45
C TYR A 19 -7.22 11.92 23.83
N ASP A 20 -8.17 12.30 24.68
CA ASP A 20 -8.40 11.64 25.99
C ASP A 20 -9.55 10.64 25.85
N PHE A 21 -9.23 9.34 26.03
CA PHE A 21 -10.24 8.26 25.95
C PHE A 21 -11.19 8.20 27.15
N GLU A 22 -10.81 8.76 28.30
CA GLU A 22 -11.69 8.77 29.48
C GLU A 22 -12.69 9.92 29.41
N GLN A 23 -12.26 11.08 28.93
CA GLN A 23 -13.11 12.25 28.77
C GLN A 23 -13.80 12.32 27.39
N GLU A 24 -13.47 11.39 26.49
CA GLU A 24 -13.95 11.36 25.11
C GLU A 24 -13.76 12.69 24.38
N SER A 25 -12.62 13.35 24.60
CA SER A 25 -12.38 14.71 24.12
C SER A 25 -11.03 14.90 23.46
N VAL A 26 -10.96 15.84 22.51
CA VAL A 26 -9.72 16.29 21.90
C VAL A 26 -9.06 17.33 22.79
N LEU A 27 -7.84 17.04 23.24
CA LEU A 27 -7.05 17.92 24.11
C LEU A 27 -6.19 18.91 23.28
N GLY A 28 -5.72 18.50 22.12
CA GLY A 28 -4.88 19.33 21.28
C GLY A 28 -4.93 18.92 19.82
N LYS A 29 -4.66 19.89 18.94
CA LYS A 29 -4.57 19.70 17.49
C LYS A 29 -3.37 20.45 16.97
N GLY A 30 -2.64 19.82 16.04
CA GLY A 30 -1.56 20.45 15.29
C GLY A 30 -1.72 20.21 13.81
N LYS A 31 -1.31 21.18 13.00
CA LYS A 31 -1.34 21.11 11.55
C LYS A 31 -0.13 21.82 10.95
N ALA A 32 0.60 21.11 10.08
CA ALA A 32 1.76 21.65 9.39
C ALA A 32 1.76 21.28 7.93
N LEU A 33 2.47 22.04 7.09
CA LEU A 33 2.68 21.64 5.70
C LEU A 33 3.52 20.36 5.64
N THR A 34 3.10 19.44 4.79
CA THR A 34 3.87 18.24 4.53
C THR A 34 5.10 18.59 3.71
N THR A 35 6.27 18.12 4.14
CA THR A 35 7.53 18.24 3.42
C THR A 35 7.72 16.98 2.57
N LYS A 36 7.64 17.12 1.24
CA LYS A 36 7.59 15.97 0.30
C LYS A 36 8.88 15.16 0.22
N ASP A 37 10.03 15.78 0.53
CA ASP A 37 11.34 15.13 0.61
C ASP A 37 11.56 14.39 1.93
N ASP A 38 10.83 14.79 2.99
CA ASP A 38 10.94 14.17 4.31
C ASP A 38 9.66 14.42 5.12
N TYR A 39 8.75 13.46 5.12
CA TYR A 39 7.47 13.53 5.81
C TYR A 39 7.60 13.71 7.33
N THR A 40 8.73 13.26 7.91
CA THR A 40 8.96 13.38 9.36
C THR A 40 9.02 14.83 9.81
N LYS A 41 9.47 15.75 8.97
CA LYS A 41 9.52 17.21 9.26
C LYS A 41 8.12 17.78 9.45
N GLY A 42 7.19 17.46 8.52
CA GLY A 42 5.79 17.91 8.63
C GLY A 42 5.09 17.32 9.86
N ILE A 43 5.31 16.05 10.14
CA ILE A 43 4.79 15.39 11.34
C ILE A 43 5.34 16.03 12.61
N ALA A 44 6.65 16.23 12.70
CA ALA A 44 7.27 16.88 13.86
C ALA A 44 6.75 18.31 14.05
N ALA A 45 6.60 19.08 12.97
CA ALA A 45 6.08 20.44 13.02
C ALA A 45 4.61 20.51 13.45
N SER A 46 3.78 19.53 13.06
CA SER A 46 2.38 19.45 13.53
C SER A 46 2.33 19.03 15.02
N LEU A 47 3.14 18.05 15.40
CA LEU A 47 3.22 17.58 16.79
C LEU A 47 3.72 18.68 17.76
N ALA A 48 4.67 19.49 17.34
CA ALA A 48 5.22 20.59 18.15
C ALA A 48 4.18 21.69 18.50
N GLN A 49 3.01 21.67 17.87
CA GLN A 49 1.91 22.62 18.18
C GLN A 49 0.99 22.10 19.29
N ILE A 50 1.19 20.89 19.75
CA ILE A 50 0.40 20.27 20.81
C ILE A 50 1.22 20.27 22.10
N GLU A 51 0.65 20.78 23.18
CA GLU A 51 1.23 20.65 24.50
C GLU A 51 0.87 19.27 25.06
N ILE A 52 1.87 18.45 25.40
CA ILE A 52 1.73 17.11 25.93
C ILE A 52 2.35 17.08 27.32
N ASP A 53 1.53 17.34 28.34
CA ASP A 53 1.98 17.41 29.73
C ASP A 53 2.43 16.06 30.28
N LYS A 54 1.82 14.96 29.80
CA LYS A 54 2.02 13.60 30.30
C LYS A 54 2.22 12.61 29.13
N PRO A 55 3.39 12.62 28.49
CA PRO A 55 3.66 11.71 27.38
C PRO A 55 3.58 10.22 27.78
N GLU A 56 3.84 9.90 29.05
CA GLU A 56 3.72 8.55 29.60
C GLU A 56 2.29 8.03 29.67
N ALA A 57 1.28 8.91 29.57
CA ALA A 57 -0.12 8.54 29.52
C ALA A 57 -0.61 8.17 28.10
N ILE A 58 0.25 8.32 27.07
CA ILE A 58 -0.09 7.94 25.69
C ILE A 58 0.02 6.41 25.58
N GLU A 59 -1.14 5.75 25.47
CA GLU A 59 -1.24 4.30 25.33
C GLU A 59 -1.35 3.84 23.88
N LEU A 60 -1.76 4.75 22.98
CA LEU A 60 -1.97 4.45 21.57
C LEU A 60 -1.39 5.56 20.69
N VAL A 61 -0.62 5.17 19.69
CA VAL A 61 -0.24 6.05 18.58
C VAL A 61 -0.79 5.46 17.30
N GLY A 62 -1.69 6.20 16.64
CA GLY A 62 -2.26 5.85 15.34
C GLY A 62 -1.63 6.71 14.24
N LEU A 63 -1.01 6.09 13.23
CA LEU A 63 -0.49 6.76 12.06
C LEU A 63 -1.32 6.38 10.83
N SER A 64 -1.90 7.39 10.19
CA SER A 64 -2.53 7.28 8.87
C SER A 64 -1.68 7.97 7.82
N THR A 65 -1.70 7.44 6.61
CA THR A 65 -1.03 8.08 5.48
C THR A 65 -1.81 7.83 4.19
N THR A 66 -1.96 8.87 3.39
CA THR A 66 -2.58 8.80 2.05
C THR A 66 -1.54 8.76 0.93
N LEU A 67 -0.27 8.49 1.25
CA LEU A 67 0.85 8.58 0.30
C LEU A 67 0.67 7.65 -0.90
N ALA A 68 0.27 6.40 -0.68
CA ALA A 68 0.03 5.44 -1.76
C ALA A 68 -1.12 5.88 -2.67
N THR A 69 -2.22 6.37 -2.09
CA THR A 69 -3.36 6.90 -2.84
C THR A 69 -2.98 8.13 -3.65
N ASN A 70 -2.22 9.05 -3.05
CA ASN A 70 -1.75 10.25 -3.73
C ASN A 70 -0.78 9.92 -4.86
N ALA A 71 0.14 8.97 -4.65
CA ALA A 71 1.06 8.50 -5.69
C ALA A 71 0.30 7.90 -6.89
N LEU A 72 -0.76 7.12 -6.64
CA LEU A 72 -1.62 6.57 -7.68
C LEU A 72 -2.35 7.66 -8.46
N VAL A 73 -2.97 8.61 -7.77
CA VAL A 73 -3.74 9.71 -8.40
C VAL A 73 -2.82 10.65 -9.19
N GLU A 74 -1.62 10.91 -8.69
CA GLU A 74 -0.62 11.76 -9.32
C GLU A 74 0.18 11.05 -10.42
N GLY A 75 -0.01 9.74 -10.61
CA GLY A 75 0.76 8.93 -11.56
C GLY A 75 2.25 8.84 -11.20
N LYS A 76 2.58 9.04 -9.92
CA LYS A 76 3.95 9.00 -9.38
C LYS A 76 4.22 7.63 -8.80
N GLY A 77 4.44 6.66 -9.64
CA GLY A 77 4.82 5.32 -9.24
C GLY A 77 5.98 4.83 -10.09
N ALA A 78 6.66 3.78 -9.64
CA ALA A 78 7.56 3.03 -10.49
C ALA A 78 6.78 2.47 -11.69
N ARG A 79 7.44 2.32 -12.83
CA ARG A 79 6.84 1.62 -13.98
C ARG A 79 6.60 0.16 -13.59
N ALA A 80 5.35 -0.16 -13.32
CA ALA A 80 4.95 -1.48 -12.85
C ALA A 80 4.42 -2.33 -14.01
N GLY A 81 4.85 -3.59 -14.08
CA GLY A 81 4.27 -4.62 -14.94
C GLY A 81 3.52 -5.66 -14.11
N LEU A 82 2.55 -6.32 -14.71
CA LEU A 82 1.73 -7.31 -14.05
C LEU A 82 1.99 -8.70 -14.64
N LEU A 83 2.47 -9.62 -13.80
CA LEU A 83 2.59 -11.04 -14.13
C LEU A 83 1.35 -11.78 -13.63
N LEU A 84 0.62 -12.37 -14.55
CA LEU A 84 -0.65 -13.07 -14.31
C LEU A 84 -0.45 -14.59 -14.48
N ILE A 85 -0.67 -15.36 -13.43
CA ILE A 85 -0.52 -16.82 -13.43
C ILE A 85 -1.91 -17.45 -13.53
N GLY A 86 -2.15 -18.23 -14.58
CA GLY A 86 -3.38 -18.98 -14.78
C GLY A 86 -4.61 -18.17 -15.17
N TYR A 87 -4.43 -16.91 -15.58
CA TYR A 87 -5.53 -16.07 -16.06
C TYR A 87 -5.85 -16.35 -17.54
N ASP A 88 -7.12 -16.26 -17.86
CA ASP A 88 -7.61 -16.35 -19.23
C ASP A 88 -7.36 -15.02 -19.98
N LEU A 89 -6.77 -15.12 -21.19
CA LEU A 89 -6.41 -13.92 -21.97
C LEU A 89 -7.64 -13.10 -22.36
N GLU A 90 -8.75 -13.73 -22.70
CA GLU A 90 -9.98 -13.01 -23.10
C GLU A 90 -10.56 -12.23 -21.92
N LEU A 91 -10.57 -12.83 -20.72
CA LEU A 91 -10.98 -12.14 -19.49
C LEU A 91 -10.05 -10.97 -19.17
N VAL A 92 -8.74 -11.16 -19.28
CA VAL A 92 -7.76 -10.11 -19.03
C VAL A 92 -7.98 -8.94 -19.99
N GLN A 93 -8.09 -9.18 -21.28
CA GLN A 93 -8.32 -8.13 -22.29
C GLN A 93 -9.64 -7.38 -22.09
N ARG A 94 -10.67 -8.07 -21.60
CA ARG A 94 -11.99 -7.49 -21.36
C ARG A 94 -12.05 -6.61 -20.11
N PHE A 95 -11.39 -7.00 -19.03
CA PHE A 95 -11.58 -6.38 -17.72
C PHE A 95 -10.35 -5.64 -17.20
N LEU A 96 -9.14 -6.03 -17.60
CA LEU A 96 -7.92 -5.40 -17.12
C LEU A 96 -7.64 -4.10 -17.89
N ARG A 97 -7.37 -3.03 -17.15
CA ARG A 97 -7.00 -1.72 -17.69
C ARG A 97 -5.55 -1.33 -17.39
N VAL A 98 -4.74 -2.30 -16.94
CA VAL A 98 -3.33 -2.10 -16.59
C VAL A 98 -2.45 -2.65 -17.70
N ASN A 99 -1.43 -1.90 -18.07
CA ASN A 99 -0.38 -2.29 -19.01
C ASN A 99 0.98 -1.82 -18.49
N PRO A 100 2.07 -2.55 -18.77
CA PRO A 100 2.12 -3.84 -19.45
C PRO A 100 1.73 -5.01 -18.56
N TYR A 101 1.27 -6.11 -19.14
CA TYR A 101 1.02 -7.37 -18.45
C TYR A 101 1.53 -8.57 -19.26
N TRP A 102 1.85 -9.66 -18.56
CA TRP A 102 2.26 -10.95 -19.12
C TRP A 102 1.45 -12.06 -18.47
N ILE A 103 1.13 -13.09 -19.23
CA ILE A 103 0.35 -14.23 -18.74
C ILE A 103 1.22 -15.48 -18.89
N VAL A 104 1.28 -16.28 -17.83
CA VAL A 104 1.90 -17.60 -17.82
C VAL A 104 0.89 -18.67 -17.37
N ALA A 105 1.14 -19.92 -17.77
CA ALA A 105 0.33 -21.05 -17.33
C ALA A 105 0.50 -21.29 -15.83
N GLY A 106 -0.50 -21.93 -15.20
CA GLY A 106 -0.50 -22.20 -13.76
C GLY A 106 -1.87 -21.97 -13.13
N GLY A 107 -1.85 -21.69 -11.84
CA GLY A 107 -3.00 -21.27 -11.06
C GLY A 107 -3.89 -22.37 -10.56
N HIS A 108 -4.75 -22.00 -9.62
CA HIS A 108 -5.67 -22.88 -8.93
C HIS A 108 -7.12 -22.49 -9.22
N ASP A 109 -8.04 -23.44 -9.05
CA ASP A 109 -9.47 -23.12 -9.05
C ASP A 109 -9.92 -22.52 -7.70
N MET A 110 -11.18 -22.12 -7.61
CA MET A 110 -11.75 -21.52 -6.40
C MET A 110 -11.88 -22.51 -5.22
N ARG A 111 -11.47 -23.76 -5.40
CA ARG A 111 -11.38 -24.79 -4.35
C ARG A 111 -9.94 -25.12 -3.98
N GLY A 112 -8.97 -24.43 -4.58
CA GLY A 112 -7.54 -24.65 -4.36
C GLY A 112 -6.96 -25.85 -5.11
N LYS A 113 -7.69 -26.41 -6.09
CA LYS A 113 -7.15 -27.47 -6.93
C LYS A 113 -6.35 -26.85 -8.07
N GLU A 114 -5.13 -27.33 -8.25
CA GLU A 114 -4.24 -26.93 -9.35
C GLU A 114 -4.93 -27.15 -10.71
N ARG A 115 -4.92 -26.10 -11.54
CA ARG A 115 -5.47 -26.12 -12.90
C ARG A 115 -4.42 -26.47 -13.95
N ALA A 116 -3.22 -25.99 -13.74
CA ALA A 116 -2.06 -26.26 -14.56
C ALA A 116 -0.80 -26.12 -13.72
N LEU A 117 0.22 -26.91 -14.02
CA LEU A 117 1.54 -26.80 -13.41
C LEU A 117 2.17 -25.43 -13.77
N LEU A 118 2.83 -24.83 -12.81
CA LEU A 118 3.64 -23.65 -13.05
C LEU A 118 4.99 -24.05 -13.65
N ASP A 119 5.30 -23.52 -14.84
CA ASP A 119 6.62 -23.68 -15.45
C ASP A 119 7.54 -22.54 -14.95
N GLU A 120 8.36 -22.87 -13.95
CA GLU A 120 9.31 -21.89 -13.37
C GLU A 120 10.32 -21.34 -14.40
N GLU A 121 10.72 -22.14 -15.39
CA GLU A 121 11.64 -21.66 -16.42
C GLU A 121 10.96 -20.65 -17.36
N GLU A 122 9.68 -20.87 -17.66
CA GLU A 122 8.88 -19.87 -18.37
C GLU A 122 8.76 -18.58 -17.54
N VAL A 123 8.43 -18.68 -16.26
CA VAL A 123 8.36 -17.53 -15.36
C VAL A 123 9.68 -16.76 -15.36
N ARG A 124 10.83 -17.44 -15.19
CA ARG A 124 12.15 -16.79 -15.20
C ARG A 124 12.44 -16.08 -16.52
N ARG A 125 12.06 -16.68 -17.64
CA ARG A 125 12.23 -16.09 -18.97
C ARG A 125 11.37 -14.82 -19.13
N VAL A 126 10.10 -14.91 -18.71
CA VAL A 126 9.15 -13.80 -18.77
C VAL A 126 9.60 -12.66 -17.86
N VAL A 127 9.99 -12.95 -16.62
CA VAL A 127 10.47 -11.93 -15.67
C VAL A 127 11.72 -11.19 -16.19
N ARG A 128 12.65 -11.90 -16.85
CA ARG A 128 13.81 -11.25 -17.47
C ARG A 128 13.41 -10.30 -18.61
N ALA A 129 12.45 -10.71 -19.42
CA ALA A 129 11.92 -9.84 -20.48
C ALA A 129 11.17 -8.62 -19.91
N MET A 130 10.36 -8.83 -18.85
CA MET A 130 9.67 -7.74 -18.16
C MET A 130 10.63 -6.70 -17.60
N ALA A 131 11.78 -7.13 -17.04
CA ALA A 131 12.77 -6.27 -16.41
C ALA A 131 13.42 -5.25 -17.39
N GLU A 132 13.29 -5.43 -18.68
CA GLU A 132 13.71 -4.45 -19.69
C GLU A 132 12.75 -3.25 -19.80
N ASP A 133 11.47 -3.47 -19.48
CA ASP A 133 10.40 -2.50 -19.67
C ASP A 133 9.88 -1.87 -18.37
N VAL A 134 10.04 -2.56 -17.23
CA VAL A 134 9.44 -2.14 -15.95
C VAL A 134 10.45 -2.15 -14.80
N GLU A 135 10.16 -1.38 -13.78
CA GLU A 135 11.00 -1.25 -12.57
C GLU A 135 10.48 -2.12 -11.42
N VAL A 136 9.20 -2.48 -11.45
CA VAL A 136 8.51 -3.29 -10.43
C VAL A 136 7.60 -4.28 -11.12
N ILE A 137 7.56 -5.50 -10.60
CA ILE A 137 6.64 -6.56 -11.06
C ILE A 137 5.65 -6.86 -9.94
N ALA A 138 4.37 -6.67 -10.23
CA ALA A 138 3.28 -7.17 -9.40
C ALA A 138 2.87 -8.56 -9.91
N ILE A 139 2.65 -9.49 -9.00
CA ILE A 139 2.28 -10.87 -9.34
C ILE A 139 0.86 -11.12 -8.84
N SER A 140 0.04 -11.71 -9.69
CA SER A 140 -1.31 -12.17 -9.32
C SER A 140 -1.54 -13.56 -9.89
N GLU A 141 -2.04 -14.45 -9.06
CA GLU A 141 -2.37 -15.82 -9.43
C GLU A 141 -3.88 -16.07 -9.32
N MET A 142 -4.45 -16.75 -10.31
CA MET A 142 -5.82 -17.25 -10.25
C MET A 142 -5.91 -18.34 -9.17
N GLY A 143 -6.72 -18.07 -8.13
CA GLY A 143 -6.88 -18.98 -6.99
C GLY A 143 -5.78 -18.93 -5.92
N GLY A 144 -4.74 -18.11 -6.07
CA GLY A 144 -3.61 -17.98 -5.12
C GLY A 144 -4.00 -17.56 -3.71
N ALA A 145 -5.15 -16.88 -3.54
CA ALA A 145 -5.69 -16.58 -2.21
C ALA A 145 -6.23 -17.82 -1.47
N VAL A 146 -6.57 -18.88 -2.20
CA VAL A 146 -7.10 -20.16 -1.65
C VAL A 146 -5.97 -21.18 -1.48
N ASN A 147 -5.08 -21.25 -2.47
CA ASN A 147 -3.88 -22.10 -2.43
C ASN A 147 -2.67 -21.31 -2.96
N PRO A 148 -1.72 -20.90 -2.11
CA PRO A 148 -0.56 -20.09 -2.48
C PRO A 148 0.67 -20.95 -2.85
N GLU A 149 0.49 -22.11 -3.44
CA GLU A 149 1.56 -23.09 -3.68
C GLU A 149 2.48 -22.71 -4.85
N HIS A 150 2.02 -21.83 -5.76
CA HIS A 150 2.80 -21.33 -6.90
C HIS A 150 3.58 -20.06 -6.63
#